data_f818c2c0006b003a967cd79b58b63d4a
#
_entry.id   f818c2c0006b003a967cd79b58b63d4a
#
_cell.length_a   1.000
_cell.length_b   1.000
_cell.length_c   1.000
_cell.angle_alpha   90.00
_cell.angle_beta   90.00
_cell.angle_gamma   90.00
#
_symmetry.space_group_name_H-M   'P 1'
#
loop_
_entity.id
_entity.type
_entity.pdbx_description
1 polymer ?
#
loop_
_entity_poly.entity_id
_entity_poly.type
_entity_poly.pdbx_seq_one_letter_code
_entity_poly.pdbx_strand_id
1 'polypeptide(L)'
;MPVVTLNRIELEEMVGKDTATIVEVLPLLGADVACVNEEMEVEFFPNRPDLFSVEGAARAVKGILEIETGMPRYQASPSGVTVEVDPSVNIVRPYVVCAVMRGITMDERTIKSLIDLQEDLHWGIGRDRRKASIGIHDLSRVRPPFKYTVGETRFVPLEFSEPIEPAEILRLHPKGNEYAHLVGNHYPLILDAENRVLSFPPVINSELTRVTEATKDLFIEVTGLDMKAVQDCLHILVTALHDRGSAIETVEISYRHNDQSLTTPSVTGSTFTVNKDDVTRRIGADLTEEAILDSLRKVRMDAYVKGAIITVTVPCYRTDIMHSVDIIEDIAIGYGYDRLPYSYPKLGTVGKRLEEEQRATLARNVLQGLGFLEVITLMLASDSRESVIIENPILEEHVSLRTSLLPGLIDTLALNQHRDYPQKVYEVGDVVHLVTDARAQEHTLCSGVIASTETNFTEAKMVITALLRELRLDSEVVESDHPLFIEGRRATILAQETAIGTFGEIDPDVLVEHKLVYPVAAFELRI
;
A
#
# COMPACT_ATOMS: atom_id res chain seq x y z
N MET A 1 -3.31 -1.21 -1.31
CA MET A 1 -2.74 -2.15 -2.29
C MET A 1 -3.82 -2.46 -3.32
N PRO A 2 -3.52 -2.83 -4.56
CA PRO A 2 -4.56 -3.16 -5.54
C PRO A 2 -5.30 -4.43 -5.10
N VAL A 3 -6.61 -4.37 -5.08
CA VAL A 3 -7.48 -5.54 -4.93
C VAL A 3 -7.89 -5.96 -6.33
N VAL A 4 -7.42 -7.12 -6.76
CA VAL A 4 -7.66 -7.66 -8.10
C VAL A 4 -8.78 -8.70 -8.01
N THR A 5 -9.74 -8.61 -8.91
CA THR A 5 -10.84 -9.57 -9.00
C THR A 5 -10.47 -10.66 -10.01
N LEU A 6 -10.22 -11.87 -9.53
CA LEU A 6 -9.89 -13.03 -10.36
C LEU A 6 -11.10 -13.95 -10.52
N ASN A 7 -11.40 -14.37 -11.76
CA ASN A 7 -12.42 -15.39 -11.98
C ASN A 7 -11.93 -16.73 -11.41
N ARG A 8 -12.63 -17.25 -10.41
CA ARG A 8 -12.25 -18.45 -9.68
C ARG A 8 -12.20 -19.69 -10.57
N ILE A 9 -13.23 -19.90 -11.38
CA ILE A 9 -13.34 -21.09 -12.24
C ILE A 9 -12.21 -21.08 -13.28
N GLU A 10 -11.96 -19.93 -13.88
CA GLU A 10 -10.91 -19.80 -14.89
C GLU A 10 -9.52 -20.01 -14.29
N LEU A 11 -9.29 -19.53 -13.07
CA LEU A 11 -8.03 -19.75 -12.34
C LEU A 11 -7.83 -21.25 -12.03
N GLU A 12 -8.90 -21.96 -11.59
CA GLU A 12 -8.87 -23.42 -11.39
C GLU A 12 -8.55 -24.17 -12.69
N GLU A 13 -9.21 -23.80 -13.79
CA GLU A 13 -8.98 -24.40 -15.12
C GLU A 13 -7.54 -24.17 -15.59
N MET A 14 -7.02 -22.95 -15.46
CA MET A 14 -5.65 -22.61 -15.87
C MET A 14 -4.59 -23.29 -14.99
N VAL A 15 -4.80 -23.38 -13.69
CA VAL A 15 -3.85 -24.02 -12.76
C VAL A 15 -3.98 -25.55 -12.79
N GLY A 16 -5.17 -26.08 -13.00
CA GLY A 16 -5.48 -27.52 -12.92
C GLY A 16 -5.55 -28.01 -11.47
N LYS A 17 -5.90 -27.16 -10.51
CA LYS A 17 -6.10 -27.46 -9.08
C LYS A 17 -7.34 -26.76 -8.54
N ASP A 18 -7.87 -27.28 -7.43
CA ASP A 18 -9.01 -26.69 -6.75
C ASP A 18 -8.66 -25.37 -6.04
N THR A 19 -9.69 -24.57 -5.76
CA THR A 19 -9.57 -23.28 -5.10
C THR A 19 -8.85 -23.37 -3.75
N ALA A 20 -9.09 -24.41 -2.95
CA ALA A 20 -8.48 -24.54 -1.63
C ALA A 20 -6.95 -24.62 -1.73
N THR A 21 -6.45 -25.44 -2.66
CA THR A 21 -5.01 -25.56 -2.96
C THR A 21 -4.42 -24.22 -3.45
N ILE A 22 -5.15 -23.49 -4.29
CA ILE A 22 -4.69 -22.19 -4.82
C ILE A 22 -4.60 -21.15 -3.71
N VAL A 23 -5.62 -21.07 -2.86
CA VAL A 23 -5.68 -20.12 -1.73
C VAL A 23 -4.55 -20.35 -0.71
N GLU A 24 -4.14 -21.61 -0.49
CA GLU A 24 -3.00 -21.93 0.38
C GLU A 24 -1.65 -21.40 -0.17
N VAL A 25 -1.54 -21.28 -1.49
CA VAL A 25 -0.29 -20.89 -2.17
C VAL A 25 -0.19 -19.38 -2.40
N LEU A 26 -1.29 -18.68 -2.62
CA LEU A 26 -1.29 -17.24 -2.92
C LEU A 26 -0.53 -16.39 -1.89
N PRO A 27 -0.62 -16.63 -0.57
CA PRO A 27 0.16 -15.89 0.42
C PRO A 27 1.68 -16.02 0.26
N LEU A 28 2.18 -17.15 -0.29
CA LEU A 28 3.61 -17.31 -0.57
C LEU A 28 4.10 -16.38 -1.68
N LEU A 29 3.19 -15.91 -2.53
CA LEU A 29 3.45 -14.94 -3.59
C LEU A 29 3.23 -13.48 -3.14
N GLY A 30 3.03 -13.23 -1.84
CA GLY A 30 2.77 -11.90 -1.31
C GLY A 30 1.34 -11.41 -1.59
N ALA A 31 0.37 -12.31 -1.56
CA ALA A 31 -1.03 -11.99 -1.78
C ALA A 31 -1.86 -12.25 -0.53
N ASP A 32 -2.86 -11.40 -0.29
CA ASP A 32 -3.90 -11.64 0.72
C ASP A 32 -5.24 -11.90 0.04
N VAL A 33 -5.91 -12.99 0.42
CA VAL A 33 -7.18 -13.39 -0.16
C VAL A 33 -8.30 -12.87 0.74
N ALA A 34 -8.96 -11.80 0.31
CA ALA A 34 -10.00 -11.13 1.08
C ALA A 34 -11.35 -11.84 1.00
N CYS A 35 -11.73 -12.37 -0.18
CA CYS A 35 -13.01 -13.01 -0.41
C CYS A 35 -12.89 -14.11 -1.48
N VAL A 36 -13.64 -15.21 -1.28
CA VAL A 36 -13.69 -16.32 -2.22
C VAL A 36 -15.16 -16.71 -2.47
N ASN A 37 -15.70 -16.27 -3.60
CA ASN A 37 -17.04 -16.58 -4.07
C ASN A 37 -16.97 -17.12 -5.53
N GLU A 38 -17.85 -16.65 -6.42
CA GLU A 38 -17.70 -16.87 -7.87
C GLU A 38 -16.47 -16.15 -8.42
N GLU A 39 -16.14 -15.00 -7.87
CA GLU A 39 -14.92 -14.23 -8.08
C GLU A 39 -14.09 -14.24 -6.80
N MET A 40 -12.77 -14.21 -6.94
CA MET A 40 -11.82 -14.12 -5.83
C MET A 40 -11.28 -12.68 -5.77
N GLU A 41 -11.46 -12.03 -4.64
CA GLU A 41 -10.82 -10.74 -4.35
C GLU A 41 -9.47 -10.99 -3.70
N VAL A 42 -8.40 -10.67 -4.41
CA VAL A 42 -7.02 -10.91 -3.98
C VAL A 42 -6.26 -9.59 -3.95
N GLU A 43 -5.71 -9.25 -2.81
CA GLU A 43 -4.87 -8.08 -2.65
C GLU A 43 -3.41 -8.46 -2.92
N PHE A 44 -2.83 -7.97 -4.01
CA PHE A 44 -1.42 -8.18 -4.36
C PHE A 44 -0.54 -7.01 -3.95
N PHE A 45 0.73 -7.28 -3.69
CA PHE A 45 1.71 -6.22 -3.56
C PHE A 45 1.91 -5.48 -4.88
N PRO A 46 2.03 -4.14 -4.86
CA PRO A 46 2.10 -3.34 -6.09
C PRO A 46 3.40 -3.53 -6.88
N ASN A 47 4.42 -4.18 -6.33
CA ASN A 47 5.66 -4.53 -7.02
C ASN A 47 5.50 -5.73 -7.97
N ARG A 48 4.41 -6.53 -7.85
CA ARG A 48 4.13 -7.71 -8.67
C ARG A 48 2.91 -7.50 -9.60
N PRO A 49 2.96 -6.51 -10.51
CA PRO A 49 1.86 -6.23 -11.43
C PRO A 49 1.64 -7.35 -12.46
N ASP A 50 2.59 -8.25 -12.62
CA ASP A 50 2.44 -9.48 -13.41
C ASP A 50 1.39 -10.45 -12.85
N LEU A 51 0.98 -10.28 -11.57
CA LEU A 51 -0.05 -11.07 -10.90
C LEU A 51 -1.46 -10.47 -10.99
N PHE A 52 -1.63 -9.30 -11.62
CA PHE A 52 -2.92 -8.60 -11.71
C PHE A 52 -3.90 -9.21 -12.73
N SER A 53 -3.64 -10.45 -13.15
CA SER A 53 -4.53 -11.18 -14.03
C SER A 53 -4.58 -12.66 -13.66
N VAL A 54 -5.63 -13.34 -14.13
CA VAL A 54 -5.79 -14.79 -13.93
C VAL A 54 -4.59 -15.55 -14.51
N GLU A 55 -4.09 -15.15 -15.67
CA GLU A 55 -2.95 -15.77 -16.36
C GLU A 55 -1.66 -15.64 -15.56
N GLY A 56 -1.39 -14.42 -15.09
CA GLY A 56 -0.19 -14.13 -14.29
C GLY A 56 -0.21 -14.87 -12.96
N ALA A 57 -1.34 -14.83 -12.26
CA ALA A 57 -1.55 -15.55 -11.01
C ALA A 57 -1.42 -17.07 -11.23
N ALA A 58 -2.09 -17.63 -12.26
CA ALA A 58 -2.01 -19.05 -12.60
C ALA A 58 -0.56 -19.48 -12.90
N ARG A 59 0.18 -18.71 -13.69
CA ARG A 59 1.58 -18.96 -14.02
C ARG A 59 2.47 -19.05 -12.79
N ALA A 60 2.29 -18.13 -11.85
CA ALA A 60 3.06 -18.10 -10.61
C ALA A 60 2.67 -19.26 -9.68
N VAL A 61 1.37 -19.51 -9.49
CA VAL A 61 0.86 -20.64 -8.67
C VAL A 61 1.33 -21.98 -9.21
N LYS A 62 1.28 -22.21 -10.54
CA LYS A 62 1.83 -23.42 -11.17
C LYS A 62 3.30 -23.65 -10.83
N GLY A 63 4.08 -22.58 -10.77
CA GLY A 63 5.49 -22.65 -10.41
C GLY A 63 5.70 -23.13 -8.97
N ILE A 64 5.04 -22.51 -8.02
CA ILE A 64 5.13 -22.88 -6.59
C ILE A 64 4.60 -24.32 -6.35
N LEU A 65 3.53 -24.69 -7.02
CA LEU A 65 2.98 -26.07 -6.96
C LEU A 65 3.79 -27.10 -7.77
N GLU A 66 4.87 -26.70 -8.41
CA GLU A 66 5.75 -27.55 -9.24
C GLU A 66 5.01 -28.24 -10.42
N ILE A 67 3.89 -27.68 -10.87
CA ILE A 67 3.15 -28.16 -12.05
C ILE A 67 3.92 -27.79 -13.32
N GLU A 68 4.39 -26.55 -13.37
CA GLU A 68 5.26 -26.03 -14.43
C GLU A 68 6.37 -25.19 -13.80
N THR A 69 7.61 -25.59 -13.97
CA THR A 69 8.78 -24.91 -13.38
C THR A 69 9.71 -24.34 -14.44
N GLY A 70 10.60 -23.43 -14.02
CA GLY A 70 11.53 -22.74 -14.91
C GLY A 70 10.88 -21.61 -15.71
N MET A 71 11.70 -20.90 -16.46
CA MET A 71 11.27 -19.71 -17.20
C MET A 71 10.36 -20.06 -18.38
N PRO A 72 9.16 -19.44 -18.48
CA PRO A 72 8.31 -19.59 -19.66
C PRO A 72 9.03 -19.06 -20.92
N ARG A 73 8.82 -19.73 -22.05
CA ARG A 73 9.48 -19.35 -23.30
C ARG A 73 8.50 -18.66 -24.23
N TYR A 74 8.68 -17.37 -24.38
CA TYR A 74 7.92 -16.55 -25.32
C TYR A 74 8.72 -16.35 -26.60
N GLN A 75 8.03 -16.40 -27.72
CA GLN A 75 8.62 -16.11 -29.05
C GLN A 75 7.75 -15.09 -29.75
N ALA A 76 8.38 -14.10 -30.34
CA ALA A 76 7.71 -13.08 -31.14
C ALA A 76 8.20 -13.13 -32.58
N SER A 77 7.27 -13.16 -33.54
CA SER A 77 7.56 -13.12 -34.98
C SER A 77 7.25 -11.75 -35.56
N PRO A 78 7.86 -11.34 -36.68
CA PRO A 78 7.53 -10.06 -37.32
C PRO A 78 6.10 -10.03 -37.83
N SER A 79 5.32 -8.97 -37.51
CA SER A 79 3.96 -8.77 -38.01
C SER A 79 3.90 -8.10 -39.37
N GLY A 80 4.97 -7.39 -39.76
CA GLY A 80 4.97 -6.48 -40.91
C GLY A 80 4.22 -5.17 -40.66
N VAL A 81 3.70 -4.96 -39.45
CA VAL A 81 3.06 -3.70 -39.03
C VAL A 81 4.12 -2.68 -38.63
N THR A 82 3.97 -1.44 -39.08
CA THR A 82 4.87 -0.34 -38.76
C THR A 82 4.12 0.83 -38.15
N VAL A 83 4.78 1.55 -37.23
CA VAL A 83 4.30 2.78 -36.59
C VAL A 83 5.30 3.90 -36.84
N GLU A 84 4.85 5.00 -37.40
CA GLU A 84 5.63 6.22 -37.54
C GLU A 84 5.34 7.20 -36.40
N VAL A 85 6.36 7.64 -35.70
CA VAL A 85 6.25 8.61 -34.60
C VAL A 85 6.64 10.00 -35.09
N ASP A 86 5.66 10.91 -35.06
CA ASP A 86 5.86 12.30 -35.43
C ASP A 86 6.52 13.08 -34.28
N PRO A 87 7.48 14.00 -34.53
CA PRO A 87 8.14 14.80 -33.52
C PRO A 87 7.19 15.62 -32.62
N SER A 88 5.99 15.94 -33.11
CA SER A 88 5.00 16.72 -32.36
C SER A 88 4.56 16.07 -31.03
N VAL A 89 4.66 14.74 -30.91
CA VAL A 89 4.29 14.05 -29.67
C VAL A 89 5.30 14.21 -28.55
N ASN A 90 6.52 14.66 -28.84
CA ASN A 90 7.59 14.80 -27.85
C ASN A 90 7.26 15.78 -26.71
N ILE A 91 6.40 16.76 -26.99
CA ILE A 91 5.99 17.78 -25.99
C ILE A 91 4.90 17.30 -25.04
N VAL A 92 4.21 16.20 -25.38
CA VAL A 92 3.08 15.70 -24.59
C VAL A 92 3.32 14.28 -24.11
N ARG A 93 3.72 13.35 -25.01
CA ARG A 93 3.80 11.92 -24.69
C ARG A 93 4.77 11.22 -25.65
N PRO A 94 6.10 11.28 -25.39
CA PRO A 94 7.13 10.97 -26.40
C PRO A 94 7.28 9.50 -26.75
N TYR A 95 6.88 8.60 -25.84
CA TYR A 95 7.15 7.17 -26.02
C TYR A 95 5.91 6.40 -26.45
N VAL A 96 6.11 5.47 -27.37
CA VAL A 96 5.12 4.46 -27.75
C VAL A 96 5.80 3.13 -27.98
N VAL A 97 5.19 2.04 -27.53
CA VAL A 97 5.55 0.66 -27.84
C VAL A 97 4.32 -0.10 -28.26
N CYS A 98 4.46 -1.07 -29.16
CA CYS A 98 3.34 -1.77 -29.76
C CYS A 98 3.58 -3.26 -29.88
N ALA A 99 2.50 -4.02 -29.97
CA ALA A 99 2.50 -5.43 -30.30
C ALA A 99 1.26 -5.79 -31.14
N VAL A 100 1.36 -6.89 -31.88
CA VAL A 100 0.20 -7.54 -32.48
C VAL A 100 0.03 -8.91 -31.80
N MET A 101 -1.21 -9.23 -31.41
CA MET A 101 -1.58 -10.54 -30.89
C MET A 101 -2.48 -11.23 -31.91
N ARG A 102 -2.15 -12.47 -32.30
CA ARG A 102 -2.87 -13.23 -33.31
C ARG A 102 -3.59 -14.43 -32.75
N GLY A 103 -4.77 -14.69 -33.30
CA GLY A 103 -5.51 -15.90 -33.03
C GLY A 103 -6.09 -15.98 -31.62
N ILE A 104 -6.40 -14.85 -31.03
CA ILE A 104 -7.02 -14.81 -29.71
C ILE A 104 -8.48 -15.29 -29.78
N THR A 105 -8.90 -16.03 -28.76
CA THR A 105 -10.32 -16.37 -28.56
C THR A 105 -10.87 -15.41 -27.52
N MET A 106 -11.80 -14.55 -27.97
CA MET A 106 -12.48 -13.59 -27.12
C MET A 106 -13.86 -14.12 -26.72
N ASP A 107 -14.13 -14.13 -25.44
CA ASP A 107 -15.44 -14.26 -24.85
C ASP A 107 -15.66 -13.11 -23.85
N GLU A 108 -16.83 -13.01 -23.27
CA GLU A 108 -17.18 -11.96 -22.31
C GLU A 108 -16.22 -11.94 -21.11
N ARG A 109 -15.80 -13.11 -20.63
CA ARG A 109 -14.86 -13.25 -19.50
C ARG A 109 -13.46 -12.73 -19.86
N THR A 110 -12.96 -13.12 -21.02
CA THR A 110 -11.66 -12.68 -21.53
C THR A 110 -11.64 -11.16 -21.74
N ILE A 111 -12.71 -10.58 -22.30
CA ILE A 111 -12.83 -9.12 -22.48
C ILE A 111 -12.83 -8.41 -21.12
N LYS A 112 -13.62 -8.91 -20.16
CA LYS A 112 -13.64 -8.33 -18.79
C LYS A 112 -12.26 -8.41 -18.15
N SER A 113 -11.63 -9.59 -18.12
CA SER A 113 -10.29 -9.78 -17.55
C SER A 113 -9.23 -8.87 -18.19
N LEU A 114 -9.31 -8.66 -19.52
CA LEU A 114 -8.39 -7.78 -20.23
C LEU A 114 -8.61 -6.30 -19.87
N ILE A 115 -9.86 -5.87 -19.69
CA ILE A 115 -10.19 -4.50 -19.24
C ILE A 115 -9.71 -4.29 -17.81
N ASP A 116 -9.96 -5.25 -16.91
CA ASP A 116 -9.55 -5.17 -15.52
C ASP A 116 -8.02 -5.09 -15.42
N LEU A 117 -7.27 -5.97 -16.09
CA LEU A 117 -5.82 -5.92 -16.16
C LEU A 117 -5.32 -4.57 -16.71
N GLN A 118 -5.97 -4.04 -17.76
CA GLN A 118 -5.61 -2.76 -18.35
C GLN A 118 -5.78 -1.61 -17.33
N GLU A 119 -6.89 -1.56 -16.59
CA GLU A 119 -7.14 -0.51 -15.60
C GLU A 119 -6.19 -0.66 -14.39
N ASP A 120 -5.91 -1.87 -13.92
CA ASP A 120 -4.95 -2.11 -12.85
C ASP A 120 -3.53 -1.69 -13.23
N LEU A 121 -3.10 -1.96 -14.46
CA LEU A 121 -1.82 -1.49 -14.99
C LEU A 121 -1.81 0.05 -15.17
N HIS A 122 -2.91 0.66 -15.59
CA HIS A 122 -3.04 2.11 -15.64
C HIS A 122 -2.85 2.74 -14.27
N TRP A 123 -3.48 2.17 -13.25
CA TRP A 123 -3.37 2.64 -11.87
C TRP A 123 -1.95 2.39 -11.30
N GLY A 124 -1.44 1.17 -11.41
CA GLY A 124 -0.17 0.73 -10.83
C GLY A 124 1.05 1.34 -11.53
N ILE A 125 1.52 0.69 -12.60
CA ILE A 125 2.70 1.12 -13.37
C ILE A 125 2.44 2.46 -14.05
N GLY A 126 1.23 2.64 -14.59
CA GLY A 126 0.81 3.83 -15.33
C GLY A 126 0.69 5.09 -14.49
N ARG A 127 0.55 4.97 -13.16
CA ARG A 127 0.32 6.09 -12.24
C ARG A 127 -0.86 6.96 -12.70
N ASP A 128 -2.04 6.35 -12.77
CA ASP A 128 -3.26 6.92 -13.33
C ASP A 128 -3.04 7.45 -14.75
N ARG A 129 -2.52 6.60 -15.63
CA ARG A 129 -2.20 6.89 -17.03
C ARG A 129 -1.13 7.98 -17.26
N ARG A 130 -0.57 8.55 -16.21
CA ARG A 130 0.45 9.60 -16.31
C ARG A 130 1.74 9.07 -16.94
N LYS A 131 2.27 7.94 -16.43
CA LYS A 131 3.51 7.33 -16.94
C LYS A 131 3.30 6.46 -18.16
N ALA A 132 2.25 5.64 -18.15
CA ALA A 132 1.89 4.75 -19.24
C ALA A 132 0.36 4.65 -19.38
N SER A 133 -0.13 4.61 -20.59
CA SER A 133 -1.52 4.24 -20.92
C SER A 133 -1.55 3.25 -22.05
N ILE A 134 -2.53 2.38 -22.03
CA ILE A 134 -2.68 1.22 -22.88
C ILE A 134 -3.90 1.41 -23.76
N GLY A 135 -3.76 1.18 -25.07
CA GLY A 135 -4.86 1.06 -26.02
C GLY A 135 -4.85 -0.34 -26.63
N ILE A 136 -6.02 -0.96 -26.70
CA ILE A 136 -6.22 -2.28 -27.28
C ILE A 136 -7.28 -2.16 -28.37
N HIS A 137 -6.95 -2.65 -29.58
CA HIS A 137 -7.71 -2.40 -30.79
C HIS A 137 -7.96 -3.68 -31.58
N ASP A 138 -9.16 -3.79 -32.16
CA ASP A 138 -9.44 -4.82 -33.18
C ASP A 138 -8.66 -4.49 -34.46
N LEU A 139 -7.60 -5.26 -34.73
CA LEU A 139 -6.72 -5.04 -35.86
C LEU A 139 -7.44 -5.22 -37.22
N SER A 140 -8.51 -6.02 -37.27
CA SER A 140 -9.28 -6.26 -38.51
C SER A 140 -10.00 -5.00 -39.02
N ARG A 141 -10.19 -4.00 -38.19
CA ARG A 141 -10.91 -2.76 -38.48
C ARG A 141 -10.05 -1.65 -39.06
N VAL A 142 -8.72 -1.77 -38.95
CA VAL A 142 -7.77 -0.71 -39.28
C VAL A 142 -6.66 -1.22 -40.21
N ARG A 143 -5.96 -0.29 -40.86
CA ARG A 143 -4.96 -0.61 -41.86
C ARG A 143 -3.60 0.04 -41.53
N PRO A 144 -2.55 -0.76 -41.33
CA PRO A 144 -1.21 -0.21 -41.21
C PRO A 144 -0.73 0.41 -42.55
N PRO A 145 0.29 1.30 -42.57
CA PRO A 145 1.05 1.74 -41.42
C PRO A 145 0.27 2.66 -40.49
N PHE A 146 0.62 2.62 -39.20
CA PHE A 146 0.04 3.54 -38.22
C PHE A 146 0.91 4.77 -38.02
N LYS A 147 0.29 5.88 -37.60
CA LYS A 147 1.01 7.13 -37.30
C LYS A 147 0.63 7.64 -35.94
N TYR A 148 1.62 7.92 -35.09
CA TYR A 148 1.45 8.56 -33.81
C TYR A 148 1.84 10.04 -33.91
N THR A 149 0.87 10.95 -33.74
CA THR A 149 1.06 12.39 -34.01
C THR A 149 0.11 13.23 -33.12
N VAL A 150 0.40 14.53 -33.01
CA VAL A 150 -0.57 15.49 -32.44
C VAL A 150 -1.48 15.98 -33.56
N GLY A 151 -2.80 16.03 -33.30
CA GLY A 151 -3.78 16.44 -34.29
C GLY A 151 -5.17 16.75 -33.71
N GLU A 152 -6.06 17.21 -34.56
CA GLU A 152 -7.43 17.61 -34.21
C GLU A 152 -8.49 16.79 -35.00
N THR A 153 -8.09 15.62 -35.52
CA THR A 153 -8.97 14.76 -36.30
C THR A 153 -10.19 14.33 -35.51
N ARG A 154 -11.37 14.58 -36.00
CA ARG A 154 -12.66 14.15 -35.41
C ARG A 154 -12.80 12.65 -35.51
N PHE A 155 -13.31 12.03 -34.45
CA PHE A 155 -13.62 10.59 -34.40
C PHE A 155 -14.75 10.33 -33.42
N VAL A 156 -15.32 9.13 -33.49
CA VAL A 156 -16.33 8.67 -32.54
C VAL A 156 -15.61 7.99 -31.38
N PRO A 157 -15.54 8.61 -30.19
CA PRO A 157 -14.92 7.94 -29.03
C PRO A 157 -15.81 6.80 -28.53
N LEU A 158 -15.24 5.85 -27.82
CA LEU A 158 -16.02 4.75 -27.20
C LEU A 158 -17.21 5.33 -26.43
N GLU A 159 -18.35 4.63 -26.47
CA GLU A 159 -19.62 5.00 -25.81
C GLU A 159 -20.34 6.21 -26.42
N PHE A 160 -19.82 6.79 -27.48
CA PHE A 160 -20.49 7.85 -28.23
C PHE A 160 -20.94 7.34 -29.61
N SER A 161 -21.86 8.06 -30.23
CA SER A 161 -22.39 7.72 -31.57
C SER A 161 -21.98 8.72 -32.65
N GLU A 162 -21.52 9.91 -32.26
CA GLU A 162 -21.22 11.00 -33.20
C GLU A 162 -19.73 11.37 -33.15
N PRO A 163 -19.14 11.74 -34.30
CA PRO A 163 -17.76 12.18 -34.36
C PRO A 163 -17.58 13.58 -33.75
N ILE A 164 -16.72 13.70 -32.75
CA ILE A 164 -16.39 14.94 -32.07
C ILE A 164 -14.89 15.22 -32.10
N GLU A 165 -14.49 16.45 -31.85
CA GLU A 165 -13.08 16.86 -31.80
C GLU A 165 -12.43 16.49 -30.49
N PRO A 166 -11.09 16.21 -30.44
CA PRO A 166 -10.38 15.91 -29.21
C PRO A 166 -10.60 16.95 -28.10
N ALA A 167 -10.66 18.24 -28.43
CA ALA A 167 -10.96 19.29 -27.47
C ALA A 167 -12.36 19.18 -26.85
N GLU A 168 -13.34 18.71 -27.62
CA GLU A 168 -14.72 18.48 -27.16
C GLU A 168 -14.80 17.20 -26.32
N ILE A 169 -14.02 16.14 -26.65
CA ILE A 169 -13.93 14.92 -25.87
C ILE A 169 -13.49 15.23 -24.43
N LEU A 170 -12.49 16.10 -24.26
CA LEU A 170 -12.01 16.51 -22.94
C LEU A 170 -13.08 17.20 -22.06
N ARG A 171 -14.13 17.74 -22.66
CA ARG A 171 -15.21 18.44 -21.93
C ARG A 171 -16.49 17.61 -21.80
N LEU A 172 -16.79 16.77 -22.78
CA LEU A 172 -18.09 16.09 -22.88
C LEU A 172 -18.05 14.65 -22.44
N HIS A 173 -16.89 13.98 -22.61
CA HIS A 173 -16.75 12.58 -22.25
C HIS A 173 -16.27 12.42 -20.80
N PRO A 174 -16.82 11.50 -19.97
CA PRO A 174 -16.37 11.28 -18.59
C PRO A 174 -14.86 11.06 -18.47
N LYS A 175 -14.30 10.15 -19.26
CA LYS A 175 -12.84 9.91 -19.31
C LYS A 175 -12.08 11.13 -19.85
N GLY A 176 -12.68 11.94 -20.71
CA GLY A 176 -12.12 13.19 -21.17
C GLY A 176 -11.92 14.17 -20.02
N ASN A 177 -12.94 14.37 -19.20
CA ASN A 177 -12.91 15.24 -18.03
C ASN A 177 -11.87 14.78 -17.00
N GLU A 178 -11.82 13.45 -16.75
CA GLU A 178 -10.92 12.83 -15.79
C GLU A 178 -9.44 13.04 -16.18
N TYR A 179 -9.10 12.83 -17.46
CA TYR A 179 -7.71 12.83 -17.93
C TYR A 179 -7.28 14.08 -18.72
N ALA A 180 -8.13 15.12 -18.84
CA ALA A 180 -7.80 16.36 -19.54
C ALA A 180 -6.47 16.98 -19.07
N HIS A 181 -6.18 16.90 -17.77
CA HIS A 181 -4.99 17.46 -17.15
C HIS A 181 -3.68 16.82 -17.65
N LEU A 182 -3.72 15.62 -18.28
CA LEU A 182 -2.55 14.91 -18.80
C LEU A 182 -2.13 15.33 -20.21
N VAL A 183 -3.01 15.99 -20.96
CA VAL A 183 -2.76 16.35 -22.38
C VAL A 183 -2.73 17.86 -22.63
N GLY A 184 -3.42 18.65 -21.81
CA GLY A 184 -3.51 20.10 -22.00
C GLY A 184 -4.11 20.45 -23.37
N ASN A 185 -3.39 21.26 -24.17
CA ASN A 185 -3.81 21.69 -25.51
C ASN A 185 -3.12 20.90 -26.65
N HIS A 186 -2.49 19.76 -26.34
CA HIS A 186 -1.82 18.93 -27.33
C HIS A 186 -2.50 17.55 -27.36
N TYR A 187 -3.14 17.23 -28.48
CA TYR A 187 -3.98 16.04 -28.62
C TYR A 187 -3.22 14.94 -29.36
N PRO A 188 -2.51 14.03 -28.64
CA PRO A 188 -1.84 12.92 -29.30
C PRO A 188 -2.89 11.92 -29.83
N LEU A 189 -2.74 11.53 -31.07
CA LEU A 189 -3.62 10.60 -31.78
C LEU A 189 -2.83 9.49 -32.43
N ILE A 190 -3.38 8.28 -32.45
CA ILE A 190 -2.92 7.20 -33.29
C ILE A 190 -3.88 7.06 -34.47
N LEU A 191 -3.30 7.13 -35.66
CA LEU A 191 -4.03 7.11 -36.93
C LEU A 191 -3.63 5.89 -37.75
N ASP A 192 -4.54 5.36 -38.54
CA ASP A 192 -4.25 4.36 -39.56
C ASP A 192 -3.86 4.98 -40.92
N ALA A 193 -3.56 4.12 -41.91
CA ALA A 193 -3.18 4.54 -43.25
C ALA A 193 -4.27 5.38 -43.97
N GLU A 194 -5.53 5.30 -43.56
CA GLU A 194 -6.67 6.08 -44.09
C GLU A 194 -6.93 7.34 -43.25
N ASN A 195 -6.03 7.70 -42.30
CA ASN A 195 -6.16 8.80 -41.32
C ASN A 195 -7.37 8.65 -40.39
N ARG A 196 -7.86 7.44 -40.16
CA ARG A 196 -8.89 7.17 -39.15
C ARG A 196 -8.23 7.02 -37.78
N VAL A 197 -8.87 7.61 -36.76
CA VAL A 197 -8.32 7.60 -35.39
C VAL A 197 -8.59 6.24 -34.72
N LEU A 198 -7.54 5.62 -34.16
CA LEU A 198 -7.62 4.43 -33.31
C LEU A 198 -7.82 4.83 -31.86
N SER A 199 -7.03 5.77 -31.40
CA SER A 199 -7.06 6.23 -30.01
C SER A 199 -6.62 7.68 -29.86
N PHE A 200 -7.01 8.26 -28.73
CA PHE A 200 -6.54 9.52 -28.19
C PHE A 200 -5.88 9.27 -26.82
N PRO A 201 -4.61 8.81 -26.82
CA PRO A 201 -3.88 8.56 -25.57
C PRO A 201 -3.66 9.84 -24.73
N PRO A 202 -3.73 9.78 -23.40
CA PRO A 202 -4.10 8.65 -22.55
C PRO A 202 -5.61 8.59 -22.26
N VAL A 203 -6.44 9.25 -23.06
CA VAL A 203 -7.84 9.55 -22.74
C VAL A 203 -8.77 8.38 -23.10
N ILE A 204 -8.89 8.08 -24.42
CA ILE A 204 -9.90 7.13 -24.88
C ILE A 204 -9.60 6.53 -26.26
N ASN A 205 -10.08 5.31 -26.49
CA ASN A 205 -10.05 4.65 -27.79
C ASN A 205 -11.25 5.07 -28.66
N SER A 206 -11.14 4.85 -29.96
CA SER A 206 -12.22 5.05 -30.93
C SER A 206 -13.19 3.86 -30.93
N GLU A 207 -14.48 4.15 -31.15
CA GLU A 207 -15.53 3.15 -31.40
C GLU A 207 -15.20 2.27 -32.61
N LEU A 208 -14.47 2.80 -33.59
CA LEU A 208 -14.01 2.07 -34.78
C LEU A 208 -13.25 0.80 -34.42
N THR A 209 -12.45 0.84 -33.38
CA THR A 209 -11.54 -0.24 -32.99
C THR A 209 -11.97 -1.01 -31.75
N ARG A 210 -13.25 -0.87 -31.39
CA ARG A 210 -13.83 -1.59 -30.25
C ARG A 210 -13.58 -3.09 -30.36
N VAL A 211 -13.02 -3.66 -29.31
CA VAL A 211 -12.83 -5.12 -29.16
C VAL A 211 -14.18 -5.76 -28.82
N THR A 212 -14.48 -6.87 -29.48
CA THR A 212 -15.71 -7.64 -29.30
C THR A 212 -15.40 -9.14 -29.30
N GLU A 213 -16.38 -9.98 -29.00
CA GLU A 213 -16.22 -11.44 -29.05
C GLU A 213 -15.84 -11.98 -30.47
N ALA A 214 -16.11 -11.19 -31.53
CA ALA A 214 -15.72 -11.53 -32.88
C ALA A 214 -14.25 -11.20 -33.21
N THR A 215 -13.57 -10.43 -32.34
CA THR A 215 -12.18 -10.02 -32.52
C THR A 215 -11.23 -11.21 -32.38
N LYS A 216 -10.34 -11.41 -33.34
CA LYS A 216 -9.34 -12.49 -33.36
C LYS A 216 -7.91 -12.01 -33.28
N ASP A 217 -7.68 -10.81 -33.75
CA ASP A 217 -6.34 -10.19 -33.81
C ASP A 217 -6.38 -8.82 -33.16
N LEU A 218 -5.45 -8.57 -32.26
CA LEU A 218 -5.35 -7.30 -31.55
C LEU A 218 -4.12 -6.52 -32.02
N PHE A 219 -4.29 -5.21 -32.13
CA PHE A 219 -3.20 -4.26 -32.10
C PHE A 219 -3.18 -3.61 -30.72
N ILE A 220 -2.05 -3.72 -30.02
CA ILE A 220 -1.85 -3.14 -28.69
C ILE A 220 -0.85 -2.01 -28.81
N GLU A 221 -1.20 -0.85 -28.26
CA GLU A 221 -0.29 0.27 -28.11
C GLU A 221 -0.18 0.68 -26.65
N VAL A 222 1.02 1.01 -26.21
CA VAL A 222 1.26 1.62 -24.91
C VAL A 222 2.06 2.89 -25.11
N THR A 223 1.48 4.02 -24.72
CA THR A 223 2.11 5.34 -24.82
C THR A 223 2.49 5.87 -23.44
N GLY A 224 3.50 6.71 -23.36
CA GLY A 224 3.89 7.23 -22.03
C GLY A 224 4.98 8.29 -22.02
N LEU A 225 5.27 8.69 -20.76
CA LEU A 225 6.34 9.61 -20.40
C LEU A 225 7.61 8.86 -19.91
N ASP A 226 7.49 7.55 -19.67
CA ASP A 226 8.56 6.71 -19.12
C ASP A 226 8.68 5.45 -19.97
N MET A 227 9.81 5.30 -20.70
CA MET A 227 10.03 4.19 -21.61
C MET A 227 9.99 2.84 -20.90
N LYS A 228 10.51 2.74 -19.66
CA LYS A 228 10.45 1.50 -18.91
C LYS A 228 9.01 1.13 -18.57
N ALA A 229 8.22 2.08 -18.08
CA ALA A 229 6.82 1.83 -17.71
C ALA A 229 5.97 1.37 -18.91
N VAL A 230 6.18 1.96 -20.11
CA VAL A 230 5.45 1.53 -21.32
C VAL A 230 5.85 0.12 -21.77
N GLN A 231 7.14 -0.23 -21.68
CA GLN A 231 7.62 -1.57 -22.00
C GLN A 231 7.11 -2.61 -20.99
N ASP A 232 7.17 -2.30 -19.70
CA ASP A 232 6.70 -3.17 -18.62
C ASP A 232 5.21 -3.51 -18.78
N CYS A 233 4.36 -2.51 -19.05
CA CYS A 233 2.95 -2.72 -19.33
C CYS A 233 2.73 -3.62 -20.56
N LEU A 234 3.47 -3.37 -21.64
CA LEU A 234 3.36 -4.18 -22.85
C LEU A 234 3.77 -5.64 -22.61
N HIS A 235 4.87 -5.87 -21.89
CA HIS A 235 5.36 -7.22 -21.59
C HIS A 235 4.36 -8.03 -20.76
N ILE A 236 3.75 -7.42 -19.74
CA ILE A 236 2.75 -8.08 -18.91
C ILE A 236 1.53 -8.47 -19.76
N LEU A 237 1.02 -7.54 -20.56
CA LEU A 237 -0.14 -7.79 -21.42
C LEU A 237 0.09 -8.88 -22.44
N VAL A 238 1.20 -8.80 -23.21
CA VAL A 238 1.44 -9.78 -24.28
C VAL A 238 1.72 -11.18 -23.75
N THR A 239 2.34 -11.29 -22.56
CA THR A 239 2.57 -12.59 -21.93
C THR A 239 1.29 -13.18 -21.35
N ALA A 240 0.40 -12.35 -20.75
CA ALA A 240 -0.91 -12.79 -20.30
C ALA A 240 -1.76 -13.33 -21.47
N LEU A 241 -1.83 -12.56 -22.57
CA LEU A 241 -2.57 -12.99 -23.76
C LEU A 241 -1.96 -14.22 -24.46
N HIS A 242 -0.63 -14.35 -24.40
CA HIS A 242 0.04 -15.54 -24.93
C HIS A 242 -0.31 -16.81 -24.12
N ASP A 243 -0.42 -16.70 -22.80
CA ASP A 243 -0.80 -17.81 -21.93
C ASP A 243 -2.27 -18.28 -22.18
N ARG A 244 -3.07 -17.45 -22.87
CA ARG A 244 -4.39 -17.83 -23.43
C ARG A 244 -4.31 -18.45 -24.84
N GLY A 245 -3.11 -18.65 -25.37
CA GLY A 245 -2.86 -19.34 -26.64
C GLY A 245 -2.71 -18.43 -27.85
N SER A 246 -2.66 -17.11 -27.71
CA SER A 246 -2.40 -16.21 -28.84
C SER A 246 -0.90 -16.13 -29.18
N ALA A 247 -0.60 -15.85 -30.46
CA ALA A 247 0.77 -15.64 -30.91
C ALA A 247 1.18 -14.17 -30.78
N ILE A 248 2.42 -13.93 -30.34
CA ILE A 248 3.01 -12.60 -30.23
C ILE A 248 3.70 -12.23 -31.52
N GLU A 249 3.39 -11.06 -32.09
CA GLU A 249 4.09 -10.51 -33.23
C GLU A 249 4.64 -9.11 -32.90
N THR A 250 5.86 -8.84 -33.44
CA THR A 250 6.53 -7.56 -33.23
C THR A 250 6.08 -6.50 -34.22
N VAL A 251 6.15 -5.26 -33.77
CA VAL A 251 5.86 -4.04 -34.55
C VAL A 251 7.14 -3.21 -34.65
N GLU A 252 7.41 -2.68 -35.84
CA GLU A 252 8.51 -1.75 -36.05
C GLU A 252 8.04 -0.31 -35.85
N ILE A 253 8.74 0.41 -34.98
CA ILE A 253 8.41 1.80 -34.61
C ILE A 253 9.55 2.70 -35.07
N SER A 254 9.28 3.67 -35.92
CA SER A 254 10.28 4.62 -36.43
C SER A 254 10.05 6.02 -35.85
N TYR A 255 11.08 6.58 -35.22
CA TYR A 255 11.10 7.94 -34.70
C TYR A 255 11.78 8.87 -35.71
N ARG A 256 10.99 9.66 -36.45
CA ARG A 256 11.49 10.53 -37.54
C ARG A 256 12.49 11.60 -37.10
N HIS A 257 12.47 11.99 -35.82
CA HIS A 257 13.27 13.11 -35.33
C HIS A 257 14.75 12.76 -35.00
N ASN A 258 15.08 11.48 -34.85
CA ASN A 258 16.43 11.03 -34.48
C ASN A 258 16.91 9.79 -35.25
N ASP A 259 16.22 9.42 -36.32
CA ASP A 259 16.48 8.21 -37.14
C ASP A 259 16.60 6.91 -36.33
N GLN A 260 15.92 6.85 -35.17
CA GLN A 260 15.88 5.65 -34.35
C GLN A 260 14.72 4.77 -34.77
N SER A 261 14.96 3.47 -34.82
CA SER A 261 13.92 2.45 -34.92
C SER A 261 13.95 1.55 -33.72
N LEU A 262 12.75 1.13 -33.27
CA LEU A 262 12.53 0.23 -32.16
C LEU A 262 11.62 -0.91 -32.62
N THR A 263 11.99 -2.16 -32.33
CA THR A 263 11.12 -3.32 -32.56
C THR A 263 10.59 -3.80 -31.22
N THR A 264 9.28 -3.81 -31.06
CA THR A 264 8.60 -4.23 -29.82
C THR A 264 7.50 -5.26 -30.07
N PRO A 265 7.18 -6.13 -29.09
CA PRO A 265 7.83 -6.32 -27.80
C PRO A 265 9.16 -7.08 -27.90
N SER A 266 10.05 -6.85 -26.93
CA SER A 266 11.21 -7.72 -26.70
C SER A 266 10.86 -8.68 -25.57
N VAL A 267 10.49 -9.91 -25.90
CA VAL A 267 10.08 -10.92 -24.92
C VAL A 267 11.25 -11.74 -24.36
N THR A 268 12.47 -11.29 -24.60
CA THR A 268 13.68 -11.89 -24.03
C THR A 268 13.81 -11.51 -22.56
N GLY A 269 14.23 -12.45 -21.72
CA GLY A 269 14.49 -12.18 -20.31
C GLY A 269 15.75 -11.33 -20.09
N SER A 270 15.84 -10.73 -18.92
CA SER A 270 17.03 -10.03 -18.44
C SER A 270 17.93 -10.95 -17.61
N THR A 271 19.24 -10.65 -17.55
CA THR A 271 20.21 -11.48 -16.83
C THR A 271 20.77 -10.73 -15.63
N PHE A 272 20.77 -11.40 -14.48
CA PHE A 272 21.34 -10.90 -13.22
C PHE A 272 22.35 -11.89 -12.65
N THR A 273 23.22 -11.41 -11.78
CA THR A 273 24.19 -12.25 -11.07
C THR A 273 24.03 -12.09 -9.56
N VAL A 274 24.12 -13.20 -8.84
CA VAL A 274 24.02 -13.26 -7.37
C VAL A 274 25.19 -14.07 -6.83
N ASN A 275 25.80 -13.64 -5.73
CA ASN A 275 26.82 -14.41 -5.04
C ASN A 275 26.16 -15.41 -4.06
N LYS A 276 26.61 -16.67 -4.04
CA LYS A 276 26.12 -17.70 -3.10
C LYS A 276 26.29 -17.30 -1.64
N ASP A 277 27.41 -16.67 -1.29
CA ASP A 277 27.66 -16.23 0.09
C ASP A 277 26.64 -15.15 0.52
N ASP A 278 26.17 -14.32 -0.41
CA ASP A 278 25.13 -13.34 -0.14
C ASP A 278 23.78 -14.01 0.09
N VAL A 279 23.47 -15.09 -0.64
CA VAL A 279 22.25 -15.88 -0.43
C VAL A 279 22.25 -16.45 1.00
N THR A 280 23.29 -17.18 1.38
CA THR A 280 23.43 -17.76 2.73
C THR A 280 23.36 -16.70 3.82
N ARG A 281 24.08 -15.58 3.65
CA ARG A 281 24.13 -14.51 4.64
C ARG A 281 22.78 -13.81 4.84
N ARG A 282 22.02 -13.59 3.75
CA ARG A 282 20.76 -12.85 3.83
C ARG A 282 19.58 -13.73 4.22
N ILE A 283 19.49 -14.94 3.72
CA ILE A 283 18.45 -15.89 4.10
C ILE A 283 18.70 -16.45 5.50
N GLY A 284 19.98 -16.54 5.92
CA GLY A 284 20.35 -17.08 7.21
C GLY A 284 20.33 -18.61 7.27
N ALA A 285 20.25 -19.28 6.12
CA ALA A 285 20.29 -20.73 5.98
C ALA A 285 21.32 -21.14 4.91
N ASP A 286 22.00 -22.24 5.13
CA ASP A 286 22.97 -22.80 4.19
C ASP A 286 22.25 -23.68 3.17
N LEU A 287 21.93 -23.08 2.01
CA LEU A 287 21.21 -23.75 0.93
C LEU A 287 22.21 -24.40 -0.04
N THR A 288 21.91 -25.63 -0.45
CA THR A 288 22.67 -26.30 -1.52
C THR A 288 22.44 -25.63 -2.87
N GLU A 289 23.36 -25.81 -3.82
CA GLU A 289 23.20 -25.29 -5.19
C GLU A 289 21.92 -25.80 -5.84
N GLU A 290 21.61 -27.06 -5.65
CA GLU A 290 20.40 -27.68 -6.16
C GLU A 290 19.14 -27.03 -5.56
N ALA A 291 19.10 -26.81 -4.25
CA ALA A 291 17.98 -26.13 -3.58
C ALA A 291 17.78 -24.69 -4.10
N ILE A 292 18.87 -23.96 -4.33
CA ILE A 292 18.80 -22.61 -4.91
C ILE A 292 18.23 -22.64 -6.34
N LEU A 293 18.74 -23.54 -7.19
CA LEU A 293 18.28 -23.67 -8.57
C LEU A 293 16.82 -24.11 -8.65
N ASP A 294 16.41 -25.05 -7.79
CA ASP A 294 15.02 -25.50 -7.72
C ASP A 294 14.09 -24.40 -7.22
N SER A 295 14.53 -23.63 -6.22
CA SER A 295 13.78 -22.46 -5.75
C SER A 295 13.53 -21.43 -6.86
N LEU A 296 14.56 -21.13 -7.65
CA LEU A 296 14.43 -20.20 -8.79
C LEU A 296 13.51 -20.74 -9.89
N ARG A 297 13.54 -22.05 -10.15
CA ARG A 297 12.60 -22.68 -11.11
C ARG A 297 11.15 -22.58 -10.65
N LYS A 298 10.89 -22.71 -9.33
CA LYS A 298 9.54 -22.57 -8.76
C LYS A 298 8.98 -21.16 -8.93
N VAL A 299 9.81 -20.14 -8.86
CA VAL A 299 9.41 -18.75 -9.13
C VAL A 299 9.51 -18.36 -10.60
N ARG A 300 9.57 -19.37 -11.50
CA ARG A 300 9.54 -19.23 -12.96
C ARG A 300 10.75 -18.49 -13.52
N MET A 301 11.94 -18.72 -12.96
CA MET A 301 13.24 -18.24 -13.47
C MET A 301 14.13 -19.40 -13.87
N ASP A 302 15.04 -19.16 -14.81
CA ASP A 302 16.13 -20.09 -15.15
C ASP A 302 17.45 -19.59 -14.55
N ALA A 303 18.28 -20.51 -14.08
CA ALA A 303 19.58 -20.16 -13.53
C ALA A 303 20.61 -21.27 -13.73
N TYR A 304 21.87 -20.87 -13.67
CA TYR A 304 22.99 -21.80 -13.59
C TYR A 304 24.08 -21.26 -12.67
N VAL A 305 24.86 -22.15 -12.08
CA VAL A 305 25.94 -21.83 -11.15
C VAL A 305 27.29 -21.98 -11.83
N LYS A 306 28.18 -21.01 -11.64
CA LYS A 306 29.60 -21.07 -12.05
C LYS A 306 30.47 -20.58 -10.91
N GLY A 307 31.05 -21.50 -10.15
CA GLY A 307 31.80 -21.20 -8.94
C GLY A 307 30.92 -20.60 -7.85
N ALA A 308 31.26 -19.42 -7.36
CA ALA A 308 30.48 -18.71 -6.37
C ALA A 308 29.33 -17.85 -6.95
N ILE A 309 29.23 -17.75 -8.27
CA ILE A 309 28.28 -16.89 -8.95
C ILE A 309 27.11 -17.70 -9.51
N ILE A 310 25.91 -17.27 -9.19
CA ILE A 310 24.65 -17.73 -9.76
C ILE A 310 24.24 -16.71 -10.82
N THR A 311 24.10 -17.17 -12.07
CA THR A 311 23.56 -16.35 -13.15
C THR A 311 22.09 -16.71 -13.33
N VAL A 312 21.20 -15.74 -13.22
CA VAL A 312 19.75 -15.91 -13.24
C VAL A 312 19.18 -15.18 -14.45
N THR A 313 18.33 -15.85 -15.21
CA THR A 313 17.55 -15.25 -16.29
C THR A 313 16.13 -15.01 -15.78
N VAL A 314 15.74 -13.74 -15.78
CA VAL A 314 14.45 -13.25 -15.27
C VAL A 314 13.53 -12.99 -16.46
N PRO A 315 12.29 -13.48 -16.46
CA PRO A 315 11.34 -13.25 -17.57
C PRO A 315 10.94 -11.79 -17.71
N CYS A 316 10.59 -11.37 -18.92
CA CYS A 316 10.32 -9.97 -19.27
C CYS A 316 9.13 -9.35 -18.51
N TYR A 317 8.18 -10.15 -18.00
CA TYR A 317 7.03 -9.66 -17.22
C TYR A 317 7.37 -9.38 -15.75
N ARG A 318 8.53 -9.81 -15.24
CA ARG A 318 9.00 -9.52 -13.88
C ARG A 318 9.65 -8.13 -13.85
N THR A 319 8.85 -7.14 -13.51
CA THR A 319 9.25 -5.72 -13.53
C THR A 319 9.82 -5.25 -12.19
N ASP A 320 9.69 -6.05 -11.17
CA ASP A 320 10.09 -5.86 -9.79
C ASP A 320 11.58 -6.13 -9.54
N ILE A 321 12.21 -6.96 -10.36
CA ILE A 321 13.63 -7.34 -10.19
C ILE A 321 14.53 -6.21 -10.65
N MET A 322 15.11 -5.50 -9.70
CA MET A 322 16.03 -4.37 -9.94
C MET A 322 17.45 -4.64 -9.44
N HIS A 323 17.59 -5.53 -8.46
CA HIS A 323 18.85 -5.80 -7.79
C HIS A 323 18.98 -7.30 -7.43
N SER A 324 20.20 -7.76 -7.16
CA SER A 324 20.48 -9.14 -6.73
C SER A 324 19.73 -9.54 -5.42
N VAL A 325 19.36 -8.57 -4.60
CA VAL A 325 18.57 -8.82 -3.38
C VAL A 325 17.18 -9.32 -3.68
N ASP A 326 16.54 -8.82 -4.74
CA ASP A 326 15.21 -9.22 -5.16
C ASP A 326 15.20 -10.69 -5.59
N ILE A 327 16.29 -11.15 -6.23
CA ILE A 327 16.48 -12.56 -6.57
C ILE A 327 16.69 -13.41 -5.31
N ILE A 328 17.39 -12.90 -4.29
CA ILE A 328 17.57 -13.63 -3.03
C ILE A 328 16.23 -13.78 -2.30
N GLU A 329 15.36 -12.78 -2.37
CA GLU A 329 13.98 -12.88 -1.88
C GLU A 329 13.21 -13.98 -2.62
N ASP A 330 13.27 -14.01 -3.96
CA ASP A 330 12.64 -15.05 -4.76
C ASP A 330 13.19 -16.45 -4.46
N ILE A 331 14.49 -16.59 -4.16
CA ILE A 331 15.05 -17.86 -3.69
C ILE A 331 14.41 -18.28 -2.37
N ALA A 332 14.20 -17.33 -1.43
CA ALA A 332 13.55 -17.63 -0.15
C ALA A 332 12.07 -18.02 -0.33
N ILE A 333 11.35 -17.34 -1.23
CA ILE A 333 9.96 -17.67 -1.59
C ILE A 333 9.89 -19.09 -2.20
N GLY A 334 10.70 -19.38 -3.19
CA GLY A 334 10.71 -20.69 -3.86
C GLY A 334 11.21 -21.83 -2.97
N TYR A 335 12.09 -21.53 -2.01
CA TYR A 335 12.51 -22.50 -0.99
C TYR A 335 11.39 -22.80 0.00
N GLY A 336 10.60 -21.80 0.37
CA GLY A 336 9.53 -21.84 1.36
C GLY A 336 9.99 -21.29 2.72
N TYR A 337 9.34 -20.24 3.19
CA TYR A 337 9.63 -19.62 4.49
C TYR A 337 9.38 -20.56 5.67
N ASP A 338 8.42 -21.47 5.56
CA ASP A 338 8.08 -22.51 6.53
C ASP A 338 9.21 -23.52 6.75
N ARG A 339 10.11 -23.67 5.78
CA ARG A 339 11.28 -24.56 5.83
C ARG A 339 12.52 -23.92 6.44
N LEU A 340 12.49 -22.61 6.67
CA LEU A 340 13.63 -21.90 7.26
C LEU A 340 13.74 -22.19 8.76
N PRO A 341 14.94 -22.55 9.26
CA PRO A 341 15.12 -22.85 10.67
C PRO A 341 15.02 -21.59 11.53
N TYR A 342 14.30 -21.69 12.63
CA TYR A 342 14.30 -20.62 13.63
C TYR A 342 15.67 -20.56 14.32
N SER A 343 16.24 -19.36 14.41
CA SER A 343 17.47 -19.12 15.15
C SER A 343 17.37 -17.83 15.96
N TYR A 344 17.95 -17.85 17.16
CA TYR A 344 18.09 -16.62 17.93
C TYR A 344 19.20 -15.75 17.35
N PRO A 345 19.00 -14.43 17.22
CA PRO A 345 20.06 -13.53 16.78
C PRO A 345 21.21 -13.54 17.78
N LYS A 346 22.45 -13.59 17.27
CA LYS A 346 23.66 -13.47 18.10
C LYS A 346 23.85 -12.00 18.46
N LEU A 347 23.24 -11.57 19.56
CA LEU A 347 23.37 -10.21 20.07
C LEU A 347 24.61 -10.10 20.97
N GLY A 348 25.43 -9.08 20.75
CA GLY A 348 26.59 -8.77 21.59
C GLY A 348 26.22 -8.11 22.91
N THR A 349 24.98 -7.66 23.08
CA THR A 349 24.50 -6.94 24.27
C THR A 349 23.18 -7.50 24.75
N VAL A 350 22.96 -7.45 26.06
CA VAL A 350 21.67 -7.74 26.69
C VAL A 350 20.95 -6.41 26.92
N GLY A 351 19.73 -6.31 26.43
CA GLY A 351 18.90 -5.12 26.64
C GLY A 351 18.49 -4.98 28.12
N LYS A 352 18.32 -3.74 28.57
CA LYS A 352 17.69 -3.40 29.84
C LYS A 352 16.46 -2.53 29.56
N ARG A 353 15.44 -2.67 30.41
CA ARG A 353 14.33 -1.73 30.42
C ARG A 353 14.82 -0.36 30.91
N LEU A 354 14.34 0.71 30.31
CA LEU A 354 14.56 2.07 30.78
C LEU A 354 14.01 2.23 32.21
N GLU A 355 14.58 3.10 33.01
CA GLU A 355 14.10 3.36 34.37
C GLU A 355 12.66 3.89 34.39
N GLU A 356 12.34 4.75 33.45
CA GLU A 356 10.97 5.27 33.25
C GLU A 356 9.98 4.14 33.01
N GLU A 357 10.28 3.16 32.14
CA GLU A 357 9.45 1.99 31.90
C GLU A 357 9.33 1.08 33.13
N GLN A 358 10.37 1.00 33.95
CA GLN A 358 10.29 0.25 35.21
C GLN A 358 9.35 0.95 36.20
N ARG A 359 9.43 2.28 36.32
CA ARG A 359 8.53 3.09 37.15
C ARG A 359 7.10 3.02 36.66
N ALA A 360 6.88 3.13 35.34
CA ALA A 360 5.57 2.97 34.72
C ALA A 360 4.94 1.61 35.02
N THR A 361 5.73 0.52 34.88
CA THR A 361 5.31 -0.84 35.21
C THR A 361 4.95 -0.97 36.68
N LEU A 362 5.73 -0.36 37.57
CA LEU A 362 5.48 -0.40 39.02
C LEU A 362 4.19 0.35 39.37
N ALA A 363 3.98 1.55 38.79
CA ALA A 363 2.75 2.32 38.97
C ALA A 363 1.51 1.54 38.52
N ARG A 364 1.58 0.89 37.35
CA ARG A 364 0.50 -0.01 36.87
C ARG A 364 0.18 -1.12 37.84
N ASN A 365 1.20 -1.81 38.34
CA ASN A 365 1.02 -2.90 39.30
C ASN A 365 0.36 -2.42 40.60
N VAL A 366 0.75 -1.26 41.11
CA VAL A 366 0.15 -0.65 42.32
C VAL A 366 -1.32 -0.34 42.10
N LEU A 367 -1.65 0.35 40.99
CA LEU A 367 -3.02 0.76 40.71
C LEU A 367 -3.93 -0.43 40.41
N GLN A 368 -3.47 -1.43 39.70
CA GLN A 368 -4.20 -2.69 39.51
C GLN A 368 -4.48 -3.38 40.85
N GLY A 369 -3.49 -3.39 41.76
CA GLY A 369 -3.65 -3.93 43.11
C GLY A 369 -4.63 -3.15 43.97
N LEU A 370 -4.86 -1.85 43.70
CA LEU A 370 -5.85 -1.00 44.32
C LEU A 370 -7.25 -1.05 43.65
N GLY A 371 -7.39 -1.91 42.63
CA GLY A 371 -8.63 -2.14 41.92
C GLY A 371 -8.98 -1.13 40.83
N PHE A 372 -8.00 -0.45 40.29
CA PHE A 372 -8.16 0.43 39.13
C PHE A 372 -8.08 -0.36 37.82
N LEU A 373 -8.88 0.05 36.83
CA LEU A 373 -8.86 -0.41 35.45
C LEU A 373 -8.01 0.53 34.61
N GLU A 374 -7.05 -0.01 33.87
CA GLU A 374 -6.26 0.79 32.92
C GLU A 374 -7.07 1.14 31.68
N VAL A 375 -6.96 2.39 31.26
CA VAL A 375 -7.51 2.88 30.00
C VAL A 375 -6.39 3.58 29.21
N ILE A 376 -6.54 3.65 27.90
CA ILE A 376 -5.63 4.35 27.01
C ILE A 376 -6.46 5.35 26.24
N THR A 377 -6.16 6.63 26.44
CA THR A 377 -6.84 7.72 25.72
C THR A 377 -5.92 8.27 24.62
N LEU A 378 -6.50 9.00 23.67
CA LEU A 378 -5.70 9.56 22.56
C LEU A 378 -4.77 10.66 23.08
N MET A 379 -3.56 10.71 22.48
CA MET A 379 -2.61 11.80 22.75
C MET A 379 -3.08 13.15 22.17
N LEU A 380 -4.06 13.13 21.27
CA LEU A 380 -4.64 14.30 20.62
C LEU A 380 -5.77 14.89 21.46
N ALA A 381 -5.78 16.22 21.58
CA ALA A 381 -6.74 16.99 22.35
C ALA A 381 -7.38 18.10 21.51
N SER A 382 -8.54 18.59 21.97
CA SER A 382 -9.34 19.60 21.26
C SER A 382 -8.79 21.03 21.42
N ASP A 383 -8.21 21.36 22.54
CA ASP A 383 -7.51 22.64 22.80
C ASP A 383 -6.66 22.55 24.07
N SER A 384 -5.48 23.14 24.06
CA SER A 384 -4.77 23.51 25.28
C SER A 384 -3.85 24.69 24.98
N ARG A 385 -3.95 25.76 25.79
CA ARG A 385 -3.23 27.02 25.58
C ARG A 385 -1.71 26.92 25.68
N GLU A 386 -1.19 25.82 26.21
CA GLU A 386 0.25 25.56 26.39
C GLU A 386 0.70 24.29 25.66
N SER A 387 -0.02 23.89 24.62
CA SER A 387 0.22 22.65 23.89
C SER A 387 0.85 22.87 22.51
N VAL A 388 1.37 21.79 21.96
CA VAL A 388 1.82 21.75 20.59
C VAL A 388 0.61 21.63 19.67
N ILE A 389 0.43 22.61 18.78
CA ILE A 389 -0.67 22.68 17.82
C ILE A 389 -0.30 21.92 16.54
N ILE A 390 -1.24 21.20 15.97
CA ILE A 390 -1.13 20.47 14.70
C ILE A 390 -1.59 21.40 13.58
N GLU A 391 -0.72 21.72 12.61
CA GLU A 391 -1.04 22.68 11.52
C GLU A 391 -2.21 22.22 10.63
N ASN A 392 -2.29 20.92 10.32
CA ASN A 392 -3.31 20.36 9.42
C ASN A 392 -3.99 19.15 10.07
N PRO A 393 -4.82 19.33 11.12
CA PRO A 393 -5.47 18.22 11.77
C PRO A 393 -6.53 17.59 10.84
N ILE A 394 -6.63 16.27 10.88
CA ILE A 394 -7.63 15.52 10.10
C ILE A 394 -9.03 15.72 10.70
N LEU A 395 -9.12 15.86 12.03
CA LEU A 395 -10.35 16.08 12.77
C LEU A 395 -10.26 17.40 13.53
N GLU A 396 -11.33 18.20 13.51
CA GLU A 396 -11.43 19.48 14.23
C GLU A 396 -11.32 19.35 15.75
N GLU A 397 -11.60 18.16 16.28
CA GLU A 397 -11.55 17.84 17.71
C GLU A 397 -10.13 17.44 18.18
N HIS A 398 -9.18 17.24 17.26
CA HIS A 398 -7.85 16.74 17.56
C HIS A 398 -6.76 17.70 17.04
N VAL A 399 -6.78 18.91 17.54
CA VAL A 399 -5.94 20.01 17.02
C VAL A 399 -4.62 20.20 17.76
N SER A 400 -4.44 19.53 18.90
CA SER A 400 -3.24 19.71 19.75
C SER A 400 -2.79 18.42 20.42
N LEU A 401 -1.57 18.41 20.98
CA LEU A 401 -1.10 17.33 21.85
C LEU A 401 -1.53 17.59 23.29
N ARG A 402 -1.97 16.54 24.00
CA ARG A 402 -2.41 16.65 25.40
C ARG A 402 -1.27 17.07 26.33
N THR A 403 -1.58 17.89 27.33
CA THR A 403 -0.66 18.30 28.39
C THR A 403 -0.96 17.63 29.75
N SER A 404 -2.09 16.92 29.84
CA SER A 404 -2.57 16.21 31.03
C SER A 404 -3.36 14.98 30.58
N LEU A 405 -3.42 13.94 31.42
CA LEU A 405 -4.25 12.75 31.22
C LEU A 405 -5.65 12.91 31.83
N LEU A 406 -5.81 13.83 32.79
CA LEU A 406 -7.07 13.99 33.53
C LEU A 406 -8.28 14.29 32.64
N PRO A 407 -8.22 15.18 31.64
CA PRO A 407 -9.36 15.41 30.75
C PRO A 407 -9.87 14.13 30.08
N GLY A 408 -8.97 13.33 29.49
CA GLY A 408 -9.33 12.07 28.84
C GLY A 408 -9.92 11.03 29.81
N LEU A 409 -9.46 11.01 31.06
CA LEU A 409 -10.01 10.15 32.10
C LEU A 409 -11.42 10.61 32.55
N ILE A 410 -11.65 11.92 32.64
CA ILE A 410 -12.97 12.49 32.97
C ILE A 410 -13.96 12.19 31.83
N ASP A 411 -13.55 12.34 30.59
CA ASP A 411 -14.35 11.98 29.42
C ASP A 411 -14.66 10.48 29.40
N THR A 412 -13.70 9.65 29.79
CA THR A 412 -13.91 8.20 29.94
C THR A 412 -15.01 7.89 30.97
N LEU A 413 -15.02 8.56 32.13
CA LEU A 413 -16.11 8.43 33.10
C LEU A 413 -17.45 8.90 32.52
N ALA A 414 -17.45 10.02 31.79
CA ALA A 414 -18.68 10.57 31.20
C ALA A 414 -19.31 9.60 30.18
N LEU A 415 -18.49 8.93 29.38
CA LEU A 415 -18.94 7.91 28.43
C LEU A 415 -19.43 6.62 29.11
N ASN A 416 -18.97 6.32 30.32
CA ASN A 416 -19.23 5.07 31.04
C ASN A 416 -20.21 5.22 32.20
N GLN A 417 -20.97 6.30 32.30
CA GLN A 417 -21.94 6.53 33.39
C GLN A 417 -23.03 5.44 33.52
N HIS A 418 -23.26 4.68 32.45
CA HIS A 418 -24.20 3.56 32.41
C HIS A 418 -23.67 2.28 33.07
N ARG A 419 -22.40 2.28 33.50
CA ARG A 419 -21.76 1.17 34.21
C ARG A 419 -21.90 1.31 35.71
N ASP A 420 -21.66 0.20 36.43
CA ASP A 420 -21.74 0.14 37.89
C ASP A 420 -20.66 1.02 38.56
N TYR A 421 -20.97 1.51 39.74
CA TYR A 421 -20.08 2.27 40.60
C TYR A 421 -19.66 1.43 41.82
N PRO A 422 -18.46 1.62 42.43
CA PRO A 422 -17.50 2.67 42.13
C PRO A 422 -16.73 2.41 40.81
N GLN A 423 -16.44 3.47 40.06
CA GLN A 423 -15.56 3.41 38.88
C GLN A 423 -14.20 3.95 39.27
N LYS A 424 -13.15 3.16 39.04
CA LYS A 424 -11.76 3.52 39.27
C LYS A 424 -10.97 3.26 37.97
N VAL A 425 -10.61 4.30 37.27
CA VAL A 425 -9.86 4.19 36.02
C VAL A 425 -8.57 5.00 36.10
N TYR A 426 -7.53 4.52 35.43
CA TYR A 426 -6.23 5.17 35.38
C TYR A 426 -5.59 5.04 34.01
N GLU A 427 -4.62 5.89 33.74
CA GLU A 427 -3.75 5.84 32.57
C GLU A 427 -2.31 6.12 33.00
N VAL A 428 -1.37 5.39 32.41
CA VAL A 428 0.05 5.74 32.40
C VAL A 428 0.42 6.05 30.96
N GLY A 429 0.67 7.32 30.65
CA GLY A 429 0.87 7.79 29.30
C GLY A 429 1.68 9.08 29.21
N ASP A 430 2.05 9.41 27.99
CA ASP A 430 2.88 10.56 27.71
C ASP A 430 2.01 11.81 27.45
N VAL A 431 2.57 12.95 27.86
CA VAL A 431 2.04 14.29 27.63
C VAL A 431 3.14 15.20 27.10
N VAL A 432 2.78 16.26 26.40
CA VAL A 432 3.76 17.16 25.79
C VAL A 432 3.48 18.61 26.22
N HIS A 433 4.48 19.26 26.81
CA HIS A 433 4.41 20.65 27.19
C HIS A 433 5.32 21.52 26.33
N LEU A 434 4.86 22.71 25.94
CA LEU A 434 5.72 23.71 25.33
C LEU A 434 6.58 24.37 26.42
N VAL A 435 7.90 24.34 26.22
CA VAL A 435 8.86 25.03 27.08
C VAL A 435 9.18 26.42 26.50
N THR A 436 9.24 26.49 25.17
CA THR A 436 9.36 27.74 24.39
C THR A 436 8.67 27.51 23.05
N ASP A 437 8.42 28.55 22.26
CA ASP A 437 7.80 28.47 20.94
C ASP A 437 8.49 27.47 19.96
N ALA A 438 9.72 27.08 20.23
CA ALA A 438 10.52 26.19 19.40
C ALA A 438 10.91 24.87 20.09
N ARG A 439 10.52 24.65 21.37
CA ARG A 439 10.93 23.48 22.14
C ARG A 439 9.77 22.90 22.94
N ALA A 440 9.44 21.66 22.64
CA ALA A 440 8.52 20.84 23.42
C ALA A 440 9.29 19.87 24.30
N GLN A 441 8.69 19.48 25.43
CA GLN A 441 9.20 18.46 26.34
C GLN A 441 8.11 17.44 26.62
N GLU A 442 8.47 16.19 26.48
CA GLU A 442 7.63 15.02 26.77
C GLU A 442 7.84 14.58 28.22
N HIS A 443 6.73 14.17 28.87
CA HIS A 443 6.74 13.61 30.22
C HIS A 443 5.79 12.44 30.30
N THR A 444 6.20 11.40 30.99
CA THR A 444 5.31 10.29 31.32
C THR A 444 4.58 10.58 32.64
N LEU A 445 3.26 10.58 32.59
CA LEU A 445 2.39 10.77 33.73
C LEU A 445 1.66 9.49 34.12
N CYS A 446 1.33 9.36 35.38
CA CYS A 446 0.43 8.38 35.93
C CYS A 446 -0.76 9.13 36.55
N SER A 447 -1.94 8.99 35.97
CA SER A 447 -3.14 9.68 36.42
C SER A 447 -4.27 8.71 36.69
N GLY A 448 -5.16 9.04 37.59
CA GLY A 448 -6.34 8.23 37.86
C GLY A 448 -7.49 9.02 38.45
N VAL A 449 -8.69 8.49 38.23
CA VAL A 449 -9.95 9.05 38.73
C VAL A 449 -10.75 7.99 39.44
N ILE A 450 -11.45 8.40 40.52
CA ILE A 450 -12.32 7.59 41.33
C ILE A 450 -13.70 8.28 41.37
N ALA A 451 -14.70 7.60 40.86
CA ALA A 451 -16.08 8.09 40.90
C ALA A 451 -16.96 7.16 41.77
N SER A 452 -17.60 7.68 42.79
CA SER A 452 -18.59 6.97 43.61
C SER A 452 -19.44 7.95 44.39
N THR A 453 -20.47 7.46 45.05
CA THR A 453 -21.38 8.28 45.91
C THR A 453 -20.69 8.86 47.15
N GLU A 454 -19.55 8.30 47.55
CA GLU A 454 -18.86 8.65 48.82
C GLU A 454 -17.40 9.10 48.60
N THR A 455 -17.01 9.29 47.33
CA THR A 455 -15.64 9.68 46.96
C THR A 455 -15.27 11.04 47.56
N ASN A 456 -14.04 11.14 48.06
CA ASN A 456 -13.54 12.33 48.74
C ASN A 456 -12.01 12.47 48.59
N PHE A 457 -11.46 13.61 49.04
CA PHE A 457 -10.04 13.94 49.06
C PHE A 457 -9.16 12.84 49.69
N THR A 458 -9.67 12.20 50.78
CA THR A 458 -8.89 11.18 51.49
C THR A 458 -8.62 9.94 50.63
N GLU A 459 -9.57 9.53 49.78
CA GLU A 459 -9.34 8.41 48.84
C GLU A 459 -8.21 8.70 47.87
N ALA A 460 -8.22 9.88 47.22
CA ALA A 460 -7.12 10.25 46.31
C ALA A 460 -5.77 10.30 47.08
N LYS A 461 -5.77 10.85 48.31
CA LYS A 461 -4.59 10.90 49.15
C LYS A 461 -4.05 9.50 49.50
N MET A 462 -4.91 8.55 49.78
CA MET A 462 -4.49 7.15 50.08
C MET A 462 -3.82 6.50 48.87
N VAL A 463 -4.39 6.66 47.66
CA VAL A 463 -3.81 6.13 46.40
C VAL A 463 -2.46 6.76 46.12
N ILE A 464 -2.36 8.09 46.18
CA ILE A 464 -1.09 8.80 45.97
C ILE A 464 -0.03 8.38 47.01
N THR A 465 -0.40 8.24 48.27
CA THR A 465 0.53 7.79 49.32
C THR A 465 1.07 6.39 49.02
N ALA A 466 0.22 5.49 48.53
CA ALA A 466 0.66 4.17 48.12
C ALA A 466 1.62 4.22 46.90
N LEU A 467 1.28 4.99 45.87
CA LEU A 467 2.14 5.18 44.70
C LEU A 467 3.51 5.76 45.07
N LEU A 468 3.55 6.85 45.84
CA LEU A 468 4.79 7.51 46.24
C LEU A 468 5.71 6.58 47.05
N ARG A 469 5.11 5.79 47.96
CA ARG A 469 5.83 4.79 48.75
C ARG A 469 6.46 3.71 47.89
N GLU A 470 5.69 3.12 46.98
CA GLU A 470 6.18 2.03 46.12
C GLU A 470 7.18 2.53 45.06
N LEU A 471 6.97 3.74 44.53
CA LEU A 471 7.91 4.40 43.62
C LEU A 471 9.16 4.93 44.34
N ARG A 472 9.17 4.88 45.69
CA ARG A 472 10.27 5.37 46.55
C ARG A 472 10.57 6.86 46.30
N LEU A 473 9.54 7.65 46.06
CA LEU A 473 9.65 9.10 45.90
C LEU A 473 9.55 9.78 47.26
N ASP A 474 10.62 10.44 47.68
CA ASP A 474 10.60 11.31 48.84
C ASP A 474 9.92 12.62 48.47
N SER A 475 8.81 12.93 49.12
CA SER A 475 7.92 13.99 48.70
C SER A 475 7.19 14.66 49.85
N GLU A 476 6.86 15.91 49.67
CA GLU A 476 6.04 16.72 50.57
C GLU A 476 4.70 17.06 49.90
N VAL A 477 3.64 17.13 50.68
CA VAL A 477 2.31 17.52 50.22
C VAL A 477 2.02 18.92 50.74
N VAL A 478 1.77 19.84 49.81
CA VAL A 478 1.49 21.26 50.10
C VAL A 478 0.12 21.66 49.55
N GLU A 479 -0.39 22.79 49.96
CA GLU A 479 -1.62 23.36 49.41
C GLU A 479 -1.47 23.64 47.93
N SER A 480 -2.54 23.43 47.15
CA SER A 480 -2.59 23.58 45.69
C SER A 480 -3.54 24.73 45.31
N ASP A 481 -3.25 25.39 44.21
CA ASP A 481 -4.13 26.34 43.53
C ASP A 481 -4.71 25.81 42.21
N HIS A 482 -4.48 24.55 41.90
CA HIS A 482 -4.87 23.94 40.63
C HIS A 482 -6.39 24.05 40.38
N PRO A 483 -6.81 24.68 39.26
CA PRO A 483 -8.21 25.06 39.03
C PRO A 483 -9.20 23.90 38.82
N LEU A 484 -8.71 22.70 38.49
CA LEU A 484 -9.54 21.53 38.28
C LEU A 484 -10.18 21.00 39.57
N PHE A 485 -9.66 21.39 40.74
CA PHE A 485 -10.08 20.82 42.03
C PHE A 485 -10.69 21.85 42.95
N ILE A 486 -11.57 21.37 43.87
CA ILE A 486 -12.24 22.18 44.87
C ILE A 486 -11.22 22.86 45.82
N GLU A 487 -11.37 24.17 46.06
CA GLU A 487 -10.58 24.91 47.04
C GLU A 487 -10.65 24.29 48.43
N GLY A 488 -9.51 24.12 49.10
CA GLY A 488 -9.38 23.45 50.38
C GLY A 488 -9.48 21.92 50.36
N ARG A 489 -9.71 21.30 49.17
CA ARG A 489 -9.74 19.85 48.96
C ARG A 489 -8.80 19.43 47.82
N ARG A 490 -7.67 20.14 47.67
CA ARG A 490 -6.66 19.93 46.63
C ARG A 490 -5.27 20.06 47.22
N ALA A 491 -4.32 19.33 46.64
CA ALA A 491 -2.92 19.35 47.08
C ALA A 491 -1.96 19.15 45.92
N THR A 492 -0.76 19.77 46.05
CA THR A 492 0.37 19.58 45.14
C THR A 492 1.42 18.70 45.84
N ILE A 493 2.04 17.83 45.07
CA ILE A 493 3.12 16.93 45.49
C ILE A 493 4.43 17.54 45.06
N LEU A 494 5.32 17.82 46.01
CA LEU A 494 6.67 18.33 45.76
C LEU A 494 7.70 17.24 46.00
N ALA A 495 8.62 17.05 45.06
CA ALA A 495 9.86 16.29 45.25
C ALA A 495 11.04 17.22 45.00
N GLN A 496 11.95 17.34 45.98
CA GLN A 496 13.10 18.26 45.90
C GLN A 496 12.70 19.70 45.44
N GLU A 497 11.66 20.24 46.06
CA GLU A 497 11.06 21.56 45.78
C GLU A 497 10.42 21.70 44.37
N THR A 498 10.37 20.64 43.57
CA THR A 498 9.73 20.63 42.25
C THR A 498 8.37 19.99 42.34
N ALA A 499 7.35 20.61 41.75
CA ALA A 499 6.02 20.03 41.64
C ALA A 499 6.06 18.82 40.66
N ILE A 500 5.71 17.64 41.18
CA ILE A 500 5.69 16.40 40.42
C ILE A 500 4.27 15.85 40.26
N GLY A 501 3.29 16.43 40.90
CA GLY A 501 1.91 15.96 40.75
C GLY A 501 0.91 16.78 41.56
N THR A 502 -0.36 16.47 41.36
CA THR A 502 -1.50 17.09 42.04
C THR A 502 -2.60 16.05 42.28
N PHE A 503 -3.40 16.26 43.29
CA PHE A 503 -4.58 15.42 43.56
C PHE A 503 -5.65 16.19 44.34
N GLY A 504 -6.90 15.75 44.26
CA GLY A 504 -7.98 16.40 44.96
C GLY A 504 -9.36 15.88 44.57
N GLU A 505 -10.40 16.56 45.03
CA GLU A 505 -11.78 16.40 44.56
C GLU A 505 -12.00 17.32 43.37
N ILE A 506 -12.54 16.79 42.27
CA ILE A 506 -12.85 17.56 41.06
C ILE A 506 -13.93 18.59 41.37
N ASP A 507 -13.76 19.80 40.87
CA ASP A 507 -14.67 20.90 41.05
C ASP A 507 -16.08 20.56 40.48
N PRO A 508 -17.18 20.88 41.19
CA PRO A 508 -18.53 20.63 40.70
C PRO A 508 -18.84 21.27 39.34
N ASP A 509 -18.28 22.42 39.01
CA ASP A 509 -18.50 23.07 37.72
C ASP A 509 -17.96 22.19 36.58
N VAL A 510 -16.80 21.58 36.76
CA VAL A 510 -16.21 20.61 35.82
C VAL A 510 -17.08 19.36 35.70
N LEU A 511 -17.60 18.83 36.83
CA LEU A 511 -18.51 17.68 36.81
C LEU A 511 -19.78 17.96 36.02
N VAL A 512 -20.36 19.16 36.19
CA VAL A 512 -21.54 19.61 35.44
C VAL A 512 -21.28 19.74 33.95
N GLU A 513 -20.12 20.30 33.56
CA GLU A 513 -19.70 20.40 32.16
C GLU A 513 -19.63 19.04 31.48
N HIS A 514 -19.06 18.04 32.16
CA HIS A 514 -18.97 16.66 31.67
C HIS A 514 -20.23 15.81 31.99
N LYS A 515 -21.27 16.43 32.54
CA LYS A 515 -22.55 15.76 32.90
C LYS A 515 -22.39 14.60 33.89
N LEU A 516 -21.37 14.63 34.73
CA LEU A 516 -21.14 13.62 35.77
C LEU A 516 -22.02 13.88 36.97
N VAL A 517 -22.66 12.82 37.49
CA VAL A 517 -23.63 12.91 38.57
C VAL A 517 -23.01 12.70 39.97
N TYR A 518 -21.96 11.87 40.02
CA TYR A 518 -21.29 11.51 41.26
C TYR A 518 -20.02 12.31 41.48
N PRO A 519 -19.62 12.55 42.75
CA PRO A 519 -18.34 13.17 43.04
C PRO A 519 -17.18 12.34 42.51
N VAL A 520 -16.12 13.03 42.05
CA VAL A 520 -14.90 12.44 41.49
C VAL A 520 -13.71 12.95 42.26
N ALA A 521 -12.87 12.02 42.73
CA ALA A 521 -11.51 12.34 43.19
C ALA A 521 -10.50 11.92 42.13
N ALA A 522 -9.47 12.72 41.93
CA ALA A 522 -8.47 12.49 40.89
C ALA A 522 -7.05 12.78 41.37
N PHE A 523 -6.10 12.21 40.66
CA PHE A 523 -4.69 12.48 40.85
C PHE A 523 -3.95 12.43 39.50
N GLU A 524 -2.86 13.16 39.43
CA GLU A 524 -1.91 13.11 38.35
C GLU A 524 -0.50 13.23 38.91
N LEU A 525 0.40 12.35 38.52
CA LEU A 525 1.76 12.23 39.04
C LEU A 525 2.75 11.99 37.89
N ARG A 526 3.81 12.77 37.84
CA ARG A 526 4.94 12.53 36.94
C ARG A 526 5.83 11.42 37.51
N ILE A 527 6.15 10.43 36.67
CA ILE A 527 6.87 9.22 37.09
C ILE A 527 8.22 9.01 36.41
#